data_8b66aea2fa728b63ed555e30de5b0236
#
_entry.id   8b66aea2fa728b63ed555e30de5b0236
#
_cell.length_a   1.000
_cell.length_b   1.000
_cell.length_c   1.000
_cell.angle_alpha   90.00
_cell.angle_beta   90.00
_cell.angle_gamma   90.00
#
_symmetry.space_group_name_H-M   'P 1'
#
loop_
_entity.id
_entity.type
_entity.pdbx_description
1 polymer ?
#
loop_
_entity_poly.entity_id
_entity_poly.type
_entity_poly.pdbx_seq_one_letter_code
_entity_poly.pdbx_strand_id
1 'polypeptide(L)'
;MRTRWCVLVVLMLAGSMMLVSCGQEEQGRQQGRGGDTGAVKPDIRGSIENAVAFLRAAQHKDGGWGARGSGVGITGLVIEALAGIPEDIRKKNADLIEKGVKYILANRRKDGSIVNEDGMVANYRTSIATRALIAIDREKYKDTIDAAVKYTKGIQGTDPNDKAKFGSMGYGSDKTKGDIINTAEALEMLEKAGVSKDDDVWKRAMVFLSRTHNSDEDAEAGVKTANDGGAIYRSVRDVEGASKAGTIKLPDGTEVPRSYGGATYALLKSLLFAGMKKDHPRVQAAYKWICDHYTVKEHPELGQQGLYYFYFTMVRTLELWGDPTIKQGAAVHNWAEQLAAQIISLQKKDGSWTNPKDKWWESDPALVSAYCIFSLNSCQRMLEK
;
A
#
# COMPACT_ATOMS: atom_id res chain seq x y z
N MET A 1 59.71 -15.73 -6.05
CA MET A 1 60.74 -14.81 -5.48
C MET A 1 60.06 -13.79 -4.58
N ARG A 2 60.45 -13.84 -3.28
CA ARG A 2 60.48 -12.74 -2.29
C ARG A 2 59.16 -11.97 -2.02
N THR A 3 58.71 -11.63 -0.83
CA THR A 3 59.00 -11.97 0.57
C THR A 3 57.97 -11.18 1.40
N ARG A 4 57.44 -11.82 2.40
CA ARG A 4 56.83 -11.39 3.65
C ARG A 4 57.16 -9.96 4.12
N TRP A 5 56.20 -9.31 4.85
CA TRP A 5 56.45 -8.87 6.25
C TRP A 5 55.10 -8.66 6.98
N CYS A 6 54.96 -9.40 8.11
CA CYS A 6 54.03 -9.14 9.20
C CYS A 6 54.58 -8.02 10.11
N VAL A 7 53.71 -7.20 10.65
CA VAL A 7 54.00 -6.52 11.92
C VAL A 7 52.81 -6.64 12.85
N LEU A 8 53.01 -7.41 13.91
CA LEU A 8 52.23 -7.49 15.12
C LEU A 8 52.69 -6.37 16.05
N VAL A 9 51.75 -5.62 16.65
CA VAL A 9 52.06 -4.82 17.85
C VAL A 9 51.03 -5.13 18.94
N VAL A 10 51.55 -5.77 20.00
CA VAL A 10 50.92 -5.98 21.31
C VAL A 10 51.51 -4.97 22.28
N LEU A 11 50.68 -4.31 23.10
CA LEU A 11 51.04 -3.70 24.39
C LEU A 11 49.73 -3.41 25.14
N MET A 12 49.41 -4.14 26.14
CA MET A 12 49.64 -4.18 27.58
C MET A 12 49.06 -2.99 28.39
N LEU A 13 48.02 -3.34 29.12
CA LEU A 13 47.68 -3.13 30.52
C LEU A 13 48.18 -1.89 31.28
N ALA A 14 47.25 -1.15 31.88
CA ALA A 14 47.38 -0.64 33.25
C ALA A 14 46.00 -0.48 33.89
N GLY A 15 45.77 -1.16 34.98
CA GLY A 15 44.55 -1.10 35.79
C GLY A 15 44.57 0.10 36.75
N SER A 16 43.42 0.56 37.15
CA SER A 16 43.19 1.33 38.35
C SER A 16 41.86 0.91 38.98
N MET A 17 41.96 0.19 40.09
CA MET A 17 40.86 -0.02 41.04
C MET A 17 40.57 1.31 41.76
N MET A 18 39.32 1.74 41.72
CA MET A 18 38.75 2.65 42.69
C MET A 18 37.62 1.96 43.45
N LEU A 19 37.84 1.83 44.72
CA LEU A 19 36.88 1.44 45.74
C LEU A 19 35.77 2.50 45.82
N VAL A 20 34.52 2.09 45.68
CA VAL A 20 33.38 2.94 46.02
C VAL A 20 32.64 2.32 47.21
N SER A 21 32.56 3.12 48.25
CA SER A 21 31.90 2.94 49.53
C SER A 21 30.40 2.69 49.36
N CYS A 22 29.91 1.72 50.15
CA CYS A 22 28.50 1.41 50.34
C CYS A 22 27.86 2.49 51.25
N GLY A 23 26.92 3.26 50.68
CA GLY A 23 26.00 4.12 51.44
C GLY A 23 24.59 3.56 51.25
N GLN A 24 23.98 3.05 52.34
CA GLN A 24 22.58 2.72 52.43
C GLN A 24 21.76 4.01 52.49
N GLU A 25 20.88 4.23 51.57
CA GLU A 25 19.79 5.20 51.69
C GLU A 25 18.42 4.51 51.65
N GLU A 26 17.56 4.96 52.53
CA GLU A 26 16.26 4.44 52.91
C GLU A 26 15.26 4.43 51.73
N GLN A 27 14.55 3.32 51.60
CA GLN A 27 13.39 3.18 50.70
C GLN A 27 12.20 4.00 51.22
N GLY A 28 12.04 5.20 50.67
CA GLY A 28 10.78 5.95 50.73
C GLY A 28 9.78 5.36 49.72
N ARG A 29 8.74 4.71 50.22
CA ARG A 29 7.57 4.29 49.44
C ARG A 29 6.87 5.52 48.87
N GLN A 30 7.15 5.91 47.64
CA GLN A 30 6.22 6.75 46.86
C GLN A 30 5.22 5.84 46.16
N GLN A 31 3.98 5.88 46.62
CA GLN A 31 2.82 5.43 45.87
C GLN A 31 2.74 6.24 44.58
N GLY A 32 3.09 5.61 43.46
CA GLY A 32 2.90 6.17 42.13
C GLY A 32 1.40 6.34 41.86
N ARG A 33 0.93 7.58 41.91
CA ARG A 33 -0.30 7.96 41.25
C ARG A 33 -0.10 7.63 39.77
N GLY A 34 -0.87 6.69 39.26
CA GLY A 34 -1.04 6.46 37.82
C GLY A 34 -1.49 7.76 37.18
N GLY A 35 -0.54 8.52 36.68
CA GLY A 35 -0.82 9.63 35.77
C GLY A 35 -1.30 9.02 34.47
N ASP A 36 -2.57 9.25 34.17
CA ASP A 36 -3.13 9.15 32.82
C ASP A 36 -2.28 10.11 31.94
N THR A 37 -1.25 9.59 31.31
CA THR A 37 -0.54 10.32 30.24
C THR A 37 -1.50 10.31 29.06
N GLY A 38 -2.45 11.25 29.05
CA GLY A 38 -3.33 11.47 27.95
C GLY A 38 -2.52 11.51 26.66
N ALA A 39 -2.57 10.42 25.88
CA ALA A 39 -1.87 10.34 24.62
C ALA A 39 -2.38 11.53 23.77
N VAL A 40 -1.47 12.43 23.42
CA VAL A 40 -1.80 13.59 22.58
C VAL A 40 -2.34 13.03 21.28
N LYS A 41 -3.62 13.25 20.99
CA LYS A 41 -4.22 12.80 19.73
C LYS A 41 -3.41 13.38 18.56
N PRO A 42 -3.10 12.55 17.55
CA PRO A 42 -2.33 13.02 16.40
C PRO A 42 -3.07 14.17 15.68
N ASP A 43 -2.36 15.27 15.41
CA ASP A 43 -2.91 16.40 14.66
C ASP A 43 -3.01 16.07 13.16
N ILE A 44 -3.98 15.25 12.82
CA ILE A 44 -4.24 14.83 11.43
C ILE A 44 -4.58 16.04 10.57
N ARG A 45 -5.40 16.96 11.08
CA ARG A 45 -5.86 18.13 10.32
C ARG A 45 -4.70 19.05 9.94
N GLY A 46 -3.86 19.44 10.90
CA GLY A 46 -2.71 20.30 10.64
C GLY A 46 -1.71 19.65 9.68
N SER A 47 -1.50 18.32 9.81
CA SER A 47 -0.64 17.59 8.88
C SER A 47 -1.20 17.60 7.45
N ILE A 48 -2.51 17.43 7.26
CA ILE A 48 -3.16 17.53 5.94
C ILE A 48 -3.04 18.95 5.38
N GLU A 49 -3.27 20.00 6.17
CA GLU A 49 -3.14 21.39 5.73
C GLU A 49 -1.73 21.71 5.22
N ASN A 50 -0.70 21.26 5.95
CA ASN A 50 0.70 21.40 5.51
C ASN A 50 0.97 20.67 4.20
N ALA A 51 0.46 19.45 4.06
CA ALA A 51 0.65 18.66 2.84
C ALA A 51 -0.09 19.26 1.63
N VAL A 52 -1.27 19.83 1.82
CA VAL A 52 -2.01 20.52 0.76
C VAL A 52 -1.27 21.78 0.31
N ALA A 53 -0.66 22.53 1.25
CA ALA A 53 0.18 23.67 0.91
C ALA A 53 1.40 23.27 0.07
N PHE A 54 2.07 22.16 0.45
CA PHE A 54 3.15 21.56 -0.36
C PHE A 54 2.65 21.18 -1.75
N LEU A 55 1.55 20.43 -1.88
CA LEU A 55 1.02 19.99 -3.17
C LEU A 55 0.61 21.18 -4.07
N ARG A 56 0.11 22.28 -3.50
CA ARG A 56 -0.16 23.51 -4.24
C ARG A 56 1.10 24.10 -4.84
N ALA A 57 2.18 24.16 -4.06
CA ALA A 57 3.47 24.67 -4.55
C ALA A 57 4.12 23.74 -5.58
N ALA A 58 3.86 22.44 -5.50
CA ALA A 58 4.42 21.42 -6.37
C ALA A 58 3.60 21.16 -7.65
N GLN A 59 2.40 21.79 -7.83
CA GLN A 59 1.59 21.59 -9.03
C GLN A 59 2.25 22.24 -10.25
N HIS A 60 2.44 21.48 -11.32
CA HIS A 60 2.98 21.96 -12.58
C HIS A 60 1.97 22.88 -13.30
N LYS A 61 2.48 23.66 -14.27
CA LYS A 61 1.65 24.60 -15.06
C LYS A 61 0.54 23.91 -15.86
N ASP A 62 0.73 22.65 -16.25
CA ASP A 62 -0.26 21.83 -16.95
C ASP A 62 -1.34 21.23 -16.02
N GLY A 63 -1.21 21.45 -14.70
CA GLY A 63 -2.12 20.97 -13.68
C GLY A 63 -1.80 19.60 -13.08
N GLY A 64 -0.79 18.92 -13.58
CA GLY A 64 -0.35 17.62 -13.04
C GLY A 64 0.71 17.71 -11.94
N TRP A 65 1.11 16.56 -11.41
CA TRP A 65 2.18 16.39 -10.42
C TRP A 65 3.14 15.29 -10.79
N GLY A 66 4.37 15.40 -10.28
CA GLY A 66 5.44 14.40 -10.37
C GLY A 66 6.82 15.06 -10.43
N ALA A 67 7.81 14.51 -9.75
CA ALA A 67 9.17 15.06 -9.68
C ALA A 67 9.92 15.04 -11.03
N ARG A 68 9.50 14.16 -11.95
CA ARG A 68 10.10 14.02 -13.30
C ARG A 68 9.18 14.51 -14.42
N GLY A 69 8.28 15.44 -14.09
CA GLY A 69 7.20 15.91 -14.97
C GLY A 69 5.85 15.33 -14.57
N SER A 70 4.78 15.92 -15.08
CA SER A 70 3.42 15.53 -14.74
C SER A 70 3.10 14.09 -15.15
N GLY A 71 2.57 13.31 -14.21
CA GLY A 71 2.18 11.91 -14.42
C GLY A 71 0.71 11.67 -14.11
N VAL A 72 -0.02 10.99 -15.00
CA VAL A 72 -1.45 10.65 -14.80
C VAL A 72 -1.68 9.88 -13.49
N GLY A 73 -0.82 8.91 -13.18
CA GLY A 73 -0.95 8.11 -11.96
C GLY A 73 -0.77 8.95 -10.69
N ILE A 74 0.28 9.78 -10.63
CA ILE A 74 0.55 10.65 -9.47
C ILE A 74 -0.57 11.69 -9.34
N THR A 75 -0.96 12.34 -10.44
CA THR A 75 -2.05 13.31 -10.44
C THR A 75 -3.37 12.69 -9.97
N GLY A 76 -3.67 11.47 -10.43
CA GLY A 76 -4.85 10.73 -9.98
C GLY A 76 -4.84 10.44 -8.49
N LEU A 77 -3.70 9.99 -7.94
CA LEU A 77 -3.55 9.76 -6.49
C LEU A 77 -3.71 11.04 -5.68
N VAL A 78 -3.11 12.15 -6.14
CA VAL A 78 -3.27 13.47 -5.48
C VAL A 78 -4.75 13.89 -5.48
N ILE A 79 -5.44 13.79 -6.62
CA ILE A 79 -6.86 14.15 -6.71
C ILE A 79 -7.74 13.23 -5.85
N GLU A 80 -7.52 11.91 -5.87
CA GLU A 80 -8.25 10.97 -5.00
C GLU A 80 -8.04 11.30 -3.51
N ALA A 81 -6.81 11.63 -3.12
CA ALA A 81 -6.49 12.04 -1.75
C ALA A 81 -7.16 13.36 -1.36
N LEU A 82 -7.09 14.38 -2.24
CA LEU A 82 -7.70 15.69 -2.01
C LEU A 82 -9.25 15.63 -2.00
N ALA A 83 -9.86 14.69 -2.68
CA ALA A 83 -11.31 14.50 -2.63
C ALA A 83 -11.80 14.10 -1.22
N GLY A 84 -10.96 13.45 -0.43
CA GLY A 84 -11.29 12.95 0.92
C GLY A 84 -10.94 13.89 2.07
N ILE A 85 -10.27 15.04 1.85
CA ILE A 85 -9.89 15.97 2.93
C ILE A 85 -11.10 16.75 3.47
N PRO A 86 -11.02 17.37 4.68
CA PRO A 86 -12.09 18.17 5.23
C PRO A 86 -12.63 19.19 4.25
N GLU A 87 -13.95 19.36 4.23
CA GLU A 87 -14.67 20.12 3.18
C GLU A 87 -14.21 21.58 3.06
N ASP A 88 -13.94 22.24 4.18
CA ASP A 88 -13.48 23.63 4.20
C ASP A 88 -12.07 23.78 3.58
N ILE A 89 -11.17 22.82 3.82
CA ILE A 89 -9.85 22.77 3.18
C ILE A 89 -10.02 22.48 1.68
N ARG A 90 -10.88 21.53 1.33
CA ARG A 90 -11.16 21.17 -0.07
C ARG A 90 -11.73 22.34 -0.86
N LYS A 91 -12.70 23.08 -0.30
CA LYS A 91 -13.28 24.26 -0.94
C LYS A 91 -12.24 25.36 -1.21
N LYS A 92 -11.34 25.62 -0.25
CA LYS A 92 -10.24 26.59 -0.43
C LYS A 92 -9.24 26.17 -1.51
N ASN A 93 -9.20 24.89 -1.87
CA ASN A 93 -8.27 24.32 -2.84
C ASN A 93 -8.96 23.75 -4.09
N ALA A 94 -10.18 24.21 -4.39
CA ALA A 94 -10.97 23.73 -5.52
C ALA A 94 -10.27 23.97 -6.87
N ASP A 95 -9.56 25.09 -7.03
CA ASP A 95 -8.79 25.41 -8.23
C ASP A 95 -7.65 24.43 -8.49
N LEU A 96 -7.00 23.96 -7.43
CA LEU A 96 -5.95 22.96 -7.46
C LEU A 96 -6.50 21.61 -8.01
N ILE A 97 -7.63 21.19 -7.48
CA ILE A 97 -8.34 19.97 -7.89
C ILE A 97 -8.80 20.07 -9.35
N GLU A 98 -9.42 21.21 -9.72
CA GLU A 98 -9.91 21.42 -11.08
C GLU A 98 -8.80 21.31 -12.14
N LYS A 99 -7.65 21.92 -11.90
CA LYS A 99 -6.48 21.83 -12.80
C LYS A 99 -6.00 20.38 -12.95
N GLY A 100 -5.91 19.63 -11.83
CA GLY A 100 -5.52 18.21 -11.87
C GLY A 100 -6.53 17.34 -12.61
N VAL A 101 -7.83 17.59 -12.44
CA VAL A 101 -8.87 16.89 -13.21
C VAL A 101 -8.77 17.22 -14.69
N LYS A 102 -8.53 18.47 -15.08
CA LYS A 102 -8.30 18.85 -16.49
C LYS A 102 -7.11 18.12 -17.09
N TYR A 103 -6.01 17.99 -16.32
CA TYR A 103 -4.85 17.20 -16.74
C TYR A 103 -5.20 15.72 -16.99
N ILE A 104 -5.93 15.08 -16.06
CA ILE A 104 -6.40 13.70 -16.22
C ILE A 104 -7.23 13.55 -17.51
N LEU A 105 -8.20 14.44 -17.72
CA LEU A 105 -9.09 14.39 -18.86
C LEU A 105 -8.38 14.64 -20.21
N ALA A 106 -7.33 15.45 -20.22
CA ALA A 106 -6.50 15.70 -21.41
C ALA A 106 -5.69 14.45 -21.85
N ASN A 107 -5.45 13.51 -20.92
CA ASN A 107 -4.70 12.28 -21.18
C ASN A 107 -5.59 11.05 -21.51
N ARG A 108 -6.88 11.26 -21.83
CA ARG A 108 -7.79 10.19 -22.27
C ARG A 108 -7.45 9.76 -23.67
N ARG A 109 -7.52 8.45 -23.93
CA ARG A 109 -7.33 7.84 -25.25
C ARG A 109 -8.63 7.27 -25.81
N LYS A 110 -8.64 7.03 -27.11
CA LYS A 110 -9.82 6.49 -27.82
C LYS A 110 -10.22 5.09 -27.37
N ASP A 111 -9.26 4.29 -26.87
CA ASP A 111 -9.48 2.95 -26.33
C ASP A 111 -10.08 2.94 -24.91
N GLY A 112 -10.25 4.11 -24.30
CA GLY A 112 -10.76 4.29 -22.94
C GLY A 112 -9.68 4.34 -21.88
N SER A 113 -8.40 4.12 -22.20
CA SER A 113 -7.32 4.28 -21.25
C SER A 113 -7.06 5.76 -20.91
N ILE A 114 -6.55 6.03 -19.72
CA ILE A 114 -6.13 7.35 -19.25
C ILE A 114 -4.65 7.26 -18.88
N VAL A 115 -3.78 7.71 -19.76
CA VAL A 115 -2.35 7.44 -19.66
C VAL A 115 -1.54 8.49 -20.40
N ASN A 116 -0.33 8.82 -19.90
CA ASN A 116 0.62 9.69 -20.58
C ASN A 116 0.97 9.17 -21.98
N GLU A 117 1.62 10.01 -22.79
CA GLU A 117 2.02 9.67 -24.16
C GLU A 117 2.88 8.40 -24.26
N ASP A 118 3.69 8.12 -23.24
CA ASP A 118 4.54 6.93 -23.15
C ASP A 118 3.75 5.60 -23.15
N GLY A 119 2.45 5.62 -22.87
CA GLY A 119 1.60 4.44 -22.78
C GLY A 119 1.97 3.45 -21.66
N MET A 120 2.96 3.77 -20.83
CA MET A 120 3.46 2.86 -19.80
C MET A 120 2.45 2.69 -18.65
N VAL A 121 2.41 1.51 -18.06
CA VAL A 121 1.58 1.14 -16.89
C VAL A 121 0.12 1.57 -17.03
N ALA A 122 -0.43 1.40 -18.24
CA ALA A 122 -1.73 1.95 -18.63
C ALA A 122 -2.88 1.50 -17.71
N ASN A 123 -2.91 0.22 -17.29
CA ASN A 123 -3.90 -0.27 -16.32
C ASN A 123 -3.83 0.50 -15.00
N TYR A 124 -2.64 0.60 -14.40
CA TYR A 124 -2.43 1.26 -13.11
C TYR A 124 -2.86 2.74 -13.18
N ARG A 125 -2.38 3.47 -14.20
CA ARG A 125 -2.73 4.88 -14.39
C ARG A 125 -4.22 5.08 -14.65
N THR A 126 -4.82 4.26 -15.50
CA THR A 126 -6.26 4.33 -15.81
C THR A 126 -7.11 4.05 -14.58
N SER A 127 -6.78 2.99 -13.82
CA SER A 127 -7.51 2.63 -12.60
C SER A 127 -7.50 3.75 -11.57
N ILE A 128 -6.34 4.34 -11.31
CA ILE A 128 -6.19 5.45 -10.35
C ILE A 128 -6.90 6.72 -10.84
N ALA A 129 -6.68 7.12 -12.10
CA ALA A 129 -7.32 8.30 -12.67
C ALA A 129 -8.85 8.18 -12.64
N THR A 130 -9.37 6.99 -12.93
CA THR A 130 -10.82 6.74 -12.89
C THR A 130 -11.37 6.83 -11.48
N ARG A 131 -10.67 6.27 -10.46
CA ARG A 131 -11.08 6.42 -9.05
C ARG A 131 -11.08 7.89 -8.61
N ALA A 132 -10.10 8.66 -9.06
CA ALA A 132 -10.07 10.10 -8.80
C ALA A 132 -11.29 10.82 -9.38
N LEU A 133 -11.67 10.52 -10.63
CA LEU A 133 -12.86 11.09 -11.26
C LEU A 133 -14.16 10.67 -10.54
N ILE A 134 -14.27 9.40 -10.12
CA ILE A 134 -15.39 8.90 -9.31
C ILE A 134 -15.49 9.66 -7.99
N ALA A 135 -14.37 9.89 -7.31
CA ALA A 135 -14.33 10.57 -6.03
C ALA A 135 -14.71 12.07 -6.12
N ILE A 136 -14.49 12.70 -7.27
CA ILE A 136 -14.84 14.10 -7.49
C ILE A 136 -16.31 14.27 -7.90
N ASP A 137 -16.73 13.59 -8.96
CA ASP A 137 -18.11 13.66 -9.46
C ASP A 137 -18.35 12.51 -10.46
N ARG A 138 -18.97 11.44 -9.99
CA ARG A 138 -19.24 10.25 -10.79
C ARG A 138 -20.15 10.53 -11.99
N GLU A 139 -21.20 11.32 -11.78
CA GLU A 139 -22.19 11.59 -12.82
C GLU A 139 -21.61 12.49 -13.91
N LYS A 140 -20.90 13.53 -13.52
CA LYS A 140 -20.23 14.44 -14.46
C LYS A 140 -19.23 13.73 -15.37
N TYR A 141 -18.52 12.72 -14.86
CA TYR A 141 -17.47 12.02 -15.60
C TYR A 141 -17.88 10.63 -16.08
N LYS A 142 -19.18 10.33 -16.06
CA LYS A 142 -19.75 9.01 -16.36
C LYS A 142 -19.20 8.40 -17.66
N ASP A 143 -19.22 9.12 -18.76
CA ASP A 143 -18.75 8.59 -20.06
C ASP A 143 -17.26 8.22 -20.04
N THR A 144 -16.44 8.99 -19.32
CA THR A 144 -15.01 8.70 -19.15
C THR A 144 -14.81 7.46 -18.27
N ILE A 145 -15.59 7.34 -17.21
CA ILE A 145 -15.56 6.20 -16.28
C ILE A 145 -16.00 4.93 -17.01
N ASP A 146 -17.09 4.97 -17.78
CA ASP A 146 -17.60 3.82 -18.53
C ASP A 146 -16.59 3.34 -19.61
N ALA A 147 -15.94 4.27 -20.30
CA ALA A 147 -14.87 3.94 -21.25
C ALA A 147 -13.66 3.28 -20.56
N ALA A 148 -13.25 3.79 -19.39
CA ALA A 148 -12.17 3.21 -18.61
C ALA A 148 -12.52 1.82 -18.03
N VAL A 149 -13.76 1.60 -17.60
CA VAL A 149 -14.28 0.28 -17.19
C VAL A 149 -14.20 -0.70 -18.35
N LYS A 150 -14.64 -0.32 -19.54
CA LYS A 150 -14.55 -1.16 -20.74
C LYS A 150 -13.11 -1.53 -21.08
N TYR A 151 -12.20 -0.55 -21.05
CA TYR A 151 -10.77 -0.77 -21.26
C TYR A 151 -10.21 -1.77 -20.23
N THR A 152 -10.44 -1.53 -18.94
CA THR A 152 -9.91 -2.36 -17.86
C THR A 152 -10.43 -3.80 -17.91
N LYS A 153 -11.71 -4.01 -18.23
CA LYS A 153 -12.26 -5.35 -18.46
C LYS A 153 -11.61 -6.03 -19.67
N GLY A 154 -11.30 -5.26 -20.71
CA GLY A 154 -10.70 -5.76 -21.96
C GLY A 154 -9.26 -6.24 -21.83
N ILE A 155 -8.52 -5.80 -20.79
CA ILE A 155 -7.14 -6.24 -20.56
C ILE A 155 -7.01 -7.42 -19.59
N GLN A 156 -8.11 -7.90 -19.02
CA GLN A 156 -8.08 -9.09 -18.15
C GLN A 156 -7.74 -10.33 -18.95
N GLY A 157 -6.85 -11.18 -18.44
CA GLY A 157 -6.55 -12.48 -19.03
C GLY A 157 -7.78 -13.39 -19.06
N THR A 158 -8.15 -13.89 -20.25
CA THR A 158 -9.35 -14.71 -20.45
C THR A 158 -9.07 -16.13 -20.91
N ASP A 159 -7.85 -16.47 -21.33
CA ASP A 159 -7.46 -17.83 -21.69
C ASP A 159 -7.14 -18.66 -20.43
N PRO A 160 -7.96 -19.69 -20.10
CA PRO A 160 -7.75 -20.51 -18.93
C PRO A 160 -6.46 -21.37 -18.98
N ASN A 161 -5.89 -21.56 -20.17
CA ASN A 161 -4.63 -22.31 -20.35
C ASN A 161 -3.41 -21.43 -20.04
N ASP A 162 -3.53 -20.08 -20.11
CA ASP A 162 -2.46 -19.18 -19.70
C ASP A 162 -2.56 -18.90 -18.20
N LYS A 163 -2.02 -19.83 -17.38
CA LYS A 163 -2.07 -19.72 -15.92
C LYS A 163 -1.42 -18.45 -15.36
N ALA A 164 -0.48 -17.86 -16.08
CA ALA A 164 0.19 -16.62 -15.67
C ALA A 164 -0.67 -15.37 -15.86
N LYS A 165 -1.66 -15.43 -16.75
CA LYS A 165 -2.51 -14.28 -17.08
C LYS A 165 -3.96 -14.47 -16.69
N PHE A 166 -4.49 -15.70 -16.72
CA PHE A 166 -5.91 -15.94 -16.52
C PHE A 166 -6.45 -15.29 -15.26
N GLY A 167 -7.42 -14.43 -15.42
CA GLY A 167 -8.09 -13.70 -14.33
C GLY A 167 -7.34 -12.48 -13.81
N SER A 168 -6.07 -12.31 -14.18
CA SER A 168 -5.25 -11.16 -13.74
C SER A 168 -5.35 -9.97 -14.68
N MET A 169 -4.95 -8.82 -14.16
CA MET A 169 -4.73 -7.60 -14.91
C MET A 169 -3.30 -7.12 -14.61
N GLY A 170 -2.45 -7.08 -15.64
CA GLY A 170 -1.08 -6.60 -15.52
C GLY A 170 -0.97 -5.09 -15.70
N TYR A 171 0.18 -4.63 -16.18
CA TYR A 171 0.42 -3.20 -16.41
C TYR A 171 -0.37 -2.59 -17.58
N GLY A 172 -1.13 -3.39 -18.33
CA GLY A 172 -2.01 -2.90 -19.41
C GLY A 172 -1.48 -3.11 -20.82
N SER A 173 -0.47 -3.99 -21.01
CA SER A 173 -0.07 -4.50 -22.31
C SER A 173 -0.27 -6.00 -22.36
N ASP A 174 -0.65 -6.54 -23.51
CA ASP A 174 -0.91 -7.97 -23.74
C ASP A 174 0.32 -8.86 -23.46
N LYS A 175 1.50 -8.25 -23.38
CA LYS A 175 2.79 -8.93 -23.18
C LYS A 175 3.19 -9.08 -21.73
N THR A 176 2.53 -8.39 -20.80
CA THR A 176 2.89 -8.43 -19.38
C THR A 176 2.09 -9.48 -18.64
N LYS A 177 2.81 -10.32 -17.89
CA LYS A 177 2.18 -11.24 -16.92
C LYS A 177 1.42 -10.42 -15.89
N GLY A 178 0.26 -10.91 -15.46
CA GLY A 178 -0.51 -10.28 -14.39
C GLY A 178 0.18 -10.33 -13.03
N ASP A 179 -0.20 -9.43 -12.17
CA ASP A 179 0.25 -9.40 -10.78
C ASP A 179 -0.88 -8.93 -9.85
N ILE A 180 -0.73 -9.25 -8.57
CA ILE A 180 -1.79 -9.00 -7.59
C ILE A 180 -2.01 -7.50 -7.35
N ILE A 181 -0.96 -6.67 -7.46
CA ILE A 181 -1.05 -5.23 -7.19
C ILE A 181 -1.87 -4.54 -8.29
N ASN A 182 -1.50 -4.74 -9.55
CA ASN A 182 -2.24 -4.16 -10.68
C ASN A 182 -3.67 -4.73 -10.80
N THR A 183 -3.85 -6.02 -10.48
CA THR A 183 -5.18 -6.62 -10.42
C THR A 183 -6.04 -6.00 -9.32
N ALA A 184 -5.50 -5.82 -8.11
CA ALA A 184 -6.23 -5.22 -7.00
C ALA A 184 -6.62 -3.74 -7.26
N GLU A 185 -5.74 -2.96 -7.91
CA GLU A 185 -6.05 -1.57 -8.30
C GLU A 185 -7.20 -1.52 -9.33
N ALA A 186 -7.18 -2.44 -10.28
CA ALA A 186 -8.25 -2.56 -11.29
C ALA A 186 -9.58 -3.01 -10.65
N LEU A 187 -9.57 -4.04 -9.81
CA LEU A 187 -10.77 -4.54 -9.13
C LEU A 187 -11.40 -3.47 -8.24
N GLU A 188 -10.60 -2.68 -7.52
CA GLU A 188 -11.13 -1.57 -6.73
C GLU A 188 -11.78 -0.49 -7.61
N MET A 189 -11.17 -0.16 -8.73
CA MET A 189 -11.76 0.79 -9.66
C MET A 189 -13.09 0.26 -10.21
N LEU A 190 -13.17 -1.01 -10.61
CA LEU A 190 -14.39 -1.65 -11.09
C LEU A 190 -15.50 -1.68 -10.02
N GLU A 191 -15.11 -1.94 -8.75
CA GLU A 191 -16.03 -1.87 -7.62
C GLU A 191 -16.60 -0.47 -7.42
N LYS A 192 -15.73 0.53 -7.34
CA LYS A 192 -16.12 1.93 -7.20
C LYS A 192 -16.93 2.44 -8.39
N ALA A 193 -16.70 1.90 -9.59
CA ALA A 193 -17.50 2.18 -10.79
C ALA A 193 -18.85 1.45 -10.79
N GLY A 194 -19.13 0.56 -9.84
CA GLY A 194 -20.40 -0.15 -9.69
C GLY A 194 -20.60 -1.27 -10.70
N VAL A 195 -19.53 -1.93 -11.12
CA VAL A 195 -19.63 -3.12 -11.97
C VAL A 195 -20.36 -4.22 -11.22
N SER A 196 -21.41 -4.80 -11.84
CA SER A 196 -22.23 -5.86 -11.23
C SER A 196 -21.37 -7.02 -10.73
N LYS A 197 -21.71 -7.58 -9.56
CA LYS A 197 -21.02 -8.76 -9.02
C LYS A 197 -21.24 -10.03 -9.86
N ASP A 198 -22.23 -10.05 -10.71
CA ASP A 198 -22.50 -11.15 -11.66
C ASP A 198 -21.56 -11.12 -12.88
N ASP A 199 -20.80 -10.04 -13.07
CA ASP A 199 -19.87 -9.91 -14.18
C ASP A 199 -18.74 -10.94 -14.06
N ASP A 200 -18.41 -11.57 -15.19
CA ASP A 200 -17.37 -12.61 -15.23
C ASP A 200 -15.97 -12.12 -14.85
N VAL A 201 -15.75 -10.81 -14.85
CA VAL A 201 -14.49 -10.20 -14.39
C VAL A 201 -14.15 -10.65 -12.96
N TRP A 202 -15.16 -10.74 -12.09
CA TRP A 202 -14.98 -11.16 -10.70
C TRP A 202 -14.67 -12.64 -10.59
N LYS A 203 -15.40 -13.50 -11.33
CA LYS A 203 -15.18 -14.96 -11.33
C LYS A 203 -13.76 -15.30 -11.80
N ARG A 204 -13.31 -14.68 -12.89
CA ARG A 204 -11.94 -14.88 -13.39
C ARG A 204 -10.90 -14.36 -12.41
N ALA A 205 -11.11 -13.17 -11.83
CA ALA A 205 -10.19 -12.62 -10.84
C ALA A 205 -10.03 -13.54 -9.63
N MET A 206 -11.11 -14.18 -9.14
CA MET A 206 -11.06 -15.13 -8.05
C MET A 206 -10.12 -16.31 -8.31
N VAL A 207 -10.05 -16.82 -9.55
CA VAL A 207 -9.09 -17.89 -9.90
C VAL A 207 -7.64 -17.38 -9.81
N PHE A 208 -7.39 -16.16 -10.28
CA PHE A 208 -6.05 -15.57 -10.13
C PHE A 208 -5.67 -15.35 -8.66
N LEU A 209 -6.59 -14.81 -7.86
CA LEU A 209 -6.38 -14.51 -6.44
C LEU A 209 -6.09 -15.80 -5.65
N SER A 210 -6.80 -16.91 -5.92
CA SER A 210 -6.52 -18.19 -5.26
C SER A 210 -5.09 -18.69 -5.57
N ARG A 211 -4.61 -18.50 -6.80
CA ARG A 211 -3.24 -18.88 -7.17
C ARG A 211 -2.16 -18.00 -6.53
N THR A 212 -2.47 -16.78 -6.12
CA THR A 212 -1.53 -15.91 -5.39
C THR A 212 -1.56 -16.11 -3.89
N HIS A 213 -2.57 -16.80 -3.37
CA HIS A 213 -2.71 -17.11 -1.95
C HIS A 213 -1.73 -18.22 -1.53
N ASN A 214 -0.98 -18.01 -0.45
CA ASN A 214 -0.12 -19.01 0.15
C ASN A 214 -0.93 -19.91 1.10
N SER A 215 -1.79 -20.73 0.51
CA SER A 215 -2.60 -21.74 1.19
C SER A 215 -2.58 -23.01 0.38
N ASP A 216 -2.29 -24.14 1.02
CA ASP A 216 -2.28 -25.45 0.36
C ASP A 216 -3.68 -25.89 -0.08
N GLU A 217 -4.74 -25.38 0.59
CA GLU A 217 -6.14 -25.59 0.17
C GLU A 217 -6.47 -24.90 -1.15
N ASP A 218 -5.81 -23.81 -1.48
CA ASP A 218 -6.01 -23.03 -2.69
C ASP A 218 -5.04 -23.39 -3.81
N ALA A 219 -3.99 -24.15 -3.48
CA ALA A 219 -2.96 -24.53 -4.43
C ALA A 219 -3.47 -25.57 -5.43
N GLU A 220 -2.99 -25.50 -6.66
CA GLU A 220 -3.19 -26.58 -7.64
C GLU A 220 -2.51 -27.85 -7.16
N ALA A 221 -3.04 -29.01 -7.55
CA ALA A 221 -2.53 -30.31 -7.16
C ALA A 221 -1.00 -30.43 -7.40
N GLY A 222 -0.27 -30.76 -6.36
CA GLY A 222 1.20 -30.91 -6.39
C GLY A 222 1.98 -29.60 -6.27
N VAL A 223 1.33 -28.45 -6.14
CA VAL A 223 1.99 -27.17 -5.91
C VAL A 223 2.14 -26.93 -4.40
N LYS A 224 3.38 -26.79 -3.93
CA LYS A 224 3.66 -26.42 -2.54
C LYS A 224 3.60 -24.91 -2.32
N THR A 225 3.15 -24.52 -1.14
CA THR A 225 3.06 -23.11 -0.74
C THR A 225 3.76 -22.89 0.62
N ALA A 226 3.88 -21.65 1.06
CA ALA A 226 4.32 -21.35 2.43
C ALA A 226 3.24 -21.73 3.46
N ASN A 227 2.01 -21.94 3.04
CA ASN A 227 0.83 -22.30 3.83
C ASN A 227 0.63 -21.40 5.07
N ASP A 228 0.98 -20.12 4.94
CA ASP A 228 0.94 -19.12 6.01
C ASP A 228 -0.31 -18.20 5.93
N GLY A 229 -1.14 -18.39 4.91
CA GLY A 229 -2.34 -17.58 4.66
C GLY A 229 -2.10 -16.21 4.04
N GLY A 230 -0.84 -15.83 3.80
CA GLY A 230 -0.49 -14.60 3.11
C GLY A 230 -0.54 -14.72 1.59
N ALA A 231 0.01 -13.73 0.90
CA ALA A 231 -0.02 -13.70 -0.57
C ALA A 231 1.33 -13.34 -1.19
N ILE A 232 1.48 -13.76 -2.44
CA ILE A 232 2.64 -13.51 -3.30
C ILE A 232 2.26 -12.61 -4.48
N TYR A 233 3.27 -12.15 -5.24
CA TYR A 233 3.06 -11.16 -6.28
C TYR A 233 2.43 -11.73 -7.56
N ARG A 234 2.78 -12.98 -7.97
CA ARG A 234 2.34 -13.63 -9.21
C ARG A 234 1.69 -14.98 -8.95
N SER A 235 0.82 -15.40 -9.86
CA SER A 235 0.14 -16.70 -9.82
C SER A 235 1.03 -17.89 -10.17
N VAL A 236 2.09 -17.69 -10.96
CA VAL A 236 3.10 -18.70 -11.28
C VAL A 236 4.22 -18.61 -10.28
N ARG A 237 4.51 -19.71 -9.57
CA ARG A 237 5.37 -19.73 -8.37
C ARG A 237 6.83 -20.08 -8.65
N ASP A 238 7.10 -20.76 -9.72
CA ASP A 238 8.42 -21.26 -10.13
C ASP A 238 9.19 -20.27 -11.02
N VAL A 239 8.76 -19.01 -11.05
CA VAL A 239 9.38 -17.95 -11.83
C VAL A 239 10.05 -16.91 -10.95
N GLU A 240 11.16 -16.37 -11.45
CA GLU A 240 11.79 -15.23 -10.80
C GLU A 240 10.80 -14.07 -10.59
N GLY A 241 10.78 -13.51 -9.39
CA GLY A 241 9.88 -12.44 -9.02
C GLY A 241 8.44 -12.88 -8.75
N ALA A 242 8.20 -14.18 -8.49
CA ALA A 242 6.91 -14.67 -7.99
C ALA A 242 6.52 -14.01 -6.68
N SER A 243 7.49 -13.65 -5.84
CA SER A 243 7.31 -12.75 -4.70
C SER A 243 8.33 -11.62 -4.72
N LYS A 244 7.96 -10.45 -4.18
CA LYS A 244 8.89 -9.33 -3.96
C LYS A 244 9.75 -9.53 -2.71
N ALA A 245 9.36 -10.43 -1.82
CA ALA A 245 10.07 -10.81 -0.59
C ALA A 245 11.00 -12.04 -0.78
N GLY A 246 11.20 -12.51 -2.02
CA GLY A 246 12.03 -13.69 -2.30
C GLY A 246 11.34 -15.00 -1.94
N THR A 247 12.13 -15.96 -1.44
CA THR A 247 11.67 -17.32 -1.11
C THR A 247 11.91 -17.68 0.35
N ILE A 248 11.24 -18.74 0.82
CA ILE A 248 11.55 -19.42 2.08
C ILE A 248 11.75 -20.91 1.80
N LYS A 249 12.53 -21.59 2.66
CA LYS A 249 12.67 -23.05 2.66
C LYS A 249 11.65 -23.70 3.58
N LEU A 250 10.91 -24.65 3.06
CA LEU A 250 10.05 -25.53 3.84
C LEU A 250 10.90 -26.57 4.60
N PRO A 251 10.33 -27.27 5.61
CA PRO A 251 11.04 -28.30 6.38
C PRO A 251 11.64 -29.42 5.53
N ASP A 252 11.05 -29.74 4.37
CA ASP A 252 11.52 -30.73 3.42
C ASP A 252 12.60 -30.20 2.44
N GLY A 253 13.04 -28.95 2.62
CA GLY A 253 14.04 -28.32 1.79
C GLY A 253 13.50 -27.63 0.52
N THR A 254 12.21 -27.77 0.20
CA THR A 254 11.60 -27.10 -0.96
C THR A 254 11.61 -25.58 -0.77
N GLU A 255 12.02 -24.84 -1.78
CA GLU A 255 11.90 -23.37 -1.79
C GLU A 255 10.56 -22.94 -2.39
N VAL A 256 9.86 -22.07 -1.68
CA VAL A 256 8.58 -21.49 -2.12
C VAL A 256 8.57 -19.97 -1.98
N PRO A 257 7.80 -19.24 -2.80
CA PRO A 257 7.69 -17.80 -2.70
C PRO A 257 7.13 -17.36 -1.33
N ARG A 258 7.80 -16.37 -0.71
CA ARG A 258 7.43 -15.80 0.58
C ARG A 258 6.24 -14.86 0.46
N SER A 259 5.30 -14.92 1.38
CA SER A 259 4.25 -13.90 1.54
C SER A 259 4.82 -12.56 1.99
N TYR A 260 4.16 -11.45 1.66
CA TYR A 260 4.55 -10.12 2.13
C TYR A 260 3.36 -9.16 2.26
N GLY A 261 3.54 -8.09 3.03
CA GLY A 261 2.46 -7.18 3.41
C GLY A 261 1.65 -6.67 2.23
N GLY A 262 2.27 -5.99 1.27
CA GLY A 262 1.55 -5.38 0.14
C GLY A 262 0.70 -6.37 -0.67
N ALA A 263 1.18 -7.61 -0.88
CA ALA A 263 0.40 -8.63 -1.58
C ALA A 263 -0.76 -9.15 -0.73
N THR A 264 -0.54 -9.38 0.57
CA THR A 264 -1.57 -9.95 1.45
C THR A 264 -2.71 -8.97 1.70
N TYR A 265 -2.41 -7.69 1.93
CA TYR A 265 -3.43 -6.64 2.01
C TYR A 265 -4.19 -6.48 0.69
N ALA A 266 -3.49 -6.53 -0.46
CA ALA A 266 -4.12 -6.50 -1.78
C ALA A 266 -5.03 -7.72 -2.02
N LEU A 267 -4.61 -8.93 -1.58
CA LEU A 267 -5.44 -10.14 -1.63
C LEU A 267 -6.72 -9.94 -0.83
N LEU A 268 -6.62 -9.62 0.46
CA LEU A 268 -7.78 -9.46 1.34
C LEU A 268 -8.78 -8.45 0.78
N LYS A 269 -8.29 -7.28 0.37
CA LYS A 269 -9.12 -6.24 -0.25
C LYS A 269 -9.85 -6.75 -1.49
N SER A 270 -9.14 -7.47 -2.36
CA SER A 270 -9.68 -7.97 -3.62
C SER A 270 -10.73 -9.07 -3.42
N LEU A 271 -10.53 -9.96 -2.43
CA LEU A 271 -11.53 -10.97 -2.05
C LEU A 271 -12.83 -10.33 -1.57
N LEU A 272 -12.73 -9.29 -0.74
CA LEU A 272 -13.89 -8.55 -0.25
C LEU A 272 -14.62 -7.80 -1.39
N PHE A 273 -13.87 -7.16 -2.31
CA PHE A 273 -14.45 -6.51 -3.49
C PHE A 273 -15.13 -7.51 -4.43
N ALA A 274 -14.60 -8.72 -4.54
CA ALA A 274 -15.25 -9.78 -5.32
C ALA A 274 -16.50 -10.37 -4.63
N GLY A 275 -16.89 -9.85 -3.48
CA GLY A 275 -18.12 -10.24 -2.77
C GLY A 275 -17.94 -11.40 -1.78
N MET A 276 -16.71 -11.80 -1.50
CA MET A 276 -16.45 -12.85 -0.51
C MET A 276 -16.75 -12.34 0.92
N LYS A 277 -17.44 -13.11 1.72
CA LYS A 277 -17.80 -12.75 3.10
C LYS A 277 -16.60 -12.82 4.02
N LYS A 278 -16.62 -12.03 5.11
CA LYS A 278 -15.54 -12.00 6.10
C LYS A 278 -15.29 -13.36 6.78
N ASP A 279 -16.32 -14.16 6.96
CA ASP A 279 -16.24 -15.49 7.60
C ASP A 279 -15.71 -16.60 6.67
N HIS A 280 -15.50 -16.29 5.41
CA HIS A 280 -14.94 -17.26 4.46
C HIS A 280 -13.49 -17.65 4.85
N PRO A 281 -13.10 -18.96 4.83
CA PRO A 281 -11.79 -19.42 5.27
C PRO A 281 -10.61 -18.67 4.63
N ARG A 282 -10.64 -18.40 3.31
CA ARG A 282 -9.60 -17.62 2.61
C ARG A 282 -9.44 -16.21 3.15
N VAL A 283 -10.57 -15.54 3.42
CA VAL A 283 -10.59 -14.17 3.97
C VAL A 283 -10.02 -14.19 5.39
N GLN A 284 -10.41 -15.18 6.20
CA GLN A 284 -9.90 -15.35 7.55
C GLN A 284 -8.40 -15.68 7.58
N ALA A 285 -7.91 -16.52 6.67
CA ALA A 285 -6.49 -16.86 6.57
C ALA A 285 -5.65 -15.61 6.22
N ALA A 286 -6.07 -14.83 5.22
CA ALA A 286 -5.40 -13.59 4.85
C ALA A 286 -5.44 -12.53 5.98
N TYR A 287 -6.57 -12.40 6.67
CA TYR A 287 -6.70 -11.48 7.81
C TYR A 287 -5.86 -11.93 9.01
N LYS A 288 -5.80 -13.23 9.28
CA LYS A 288 -4.92 -13.79 10.32
C LYS A 288 -3.45 -13.46 10.04
N TRP A 289 -2.99 -13.66 8.80
CA TRP A 289 -1.63 -13.27 8.42
C TRP A 289 -1.37 -11.78 8.69
N ILE A 290 -2.32 -10.92 8.34
CA ILE A 290 -2.24 -9.47 8.61
C ILE A 290 -2.12 -9.20 10.11
N CYS A 291 -2.92 -9.86 10.94
CA CYS A 291 -2.85 -9.72 12.39
C CYS A 291 -1.49 -10.17 12.95
N ASP A 292 -0.99 -11.31 12.50
CA ASP A 292 0.29 -11.87 12.98
C ASP A 292 1.49 -11.00 12.59
N HIS A 293 1.42 -10.29 11.46
CA HIS A 293 2.50 -9.45 10.90
C HIS A 293 2.20 -7.95 11.02
N TYR A 294 1.27 -7.56 11.89
CA TYR A 294 0.89 -6.16 12.03
C TYR A 294 2.06 -5.29 12.49
N THR A 295 2.33 -4.22 11.76
CA THR A 295 3.27 -3.17 12.12
C THR A 295 2.98 -1.90 11.33
N VAL A 296 3.25 -0.73 11.93
CA VAL A 296 3.24 0.57 11.25
C VAL A 296 4.66 1.11 11.02
N LYS A 297 5.71 0.34 11.38
CA LYS A 297 7.11 0.81 11.31
C LYS A 297 7.80 0.41 10.01
N GLU A 298 7.31 -0.64 9.37
CA GLU A 298 7.91 -1.20 8.16
C GLU A 298 6.85 -1.90 7.30
N HIS A 299 7.17 -2.13 6.05
CA HIS A 299 6.41 -2.98 5.16
C HIS A 299 6.74 -4.44 5.49
N PRO A 300 5.81 -5.26 6.02
CA PRO A 300 6.09 -6.63 6.41
C PRO A 300 6.80 -7.43 5.31
N GLU A 301 7.93 -8.05 5.66
CA GLU A 301 8.84 -8.81 4.79
C GLU A 301 9.61 -7.98 3.73
N LEU A 302 9.44 -6.65 3.69
CA LEU A 302 10.15 -5.75 2.77
C LEU A 302 10.87 -4.58 3.47
N GLY A 303 10.73 -4.44 4.79
CA GLY A 303 11.34 -3.37 5.58
C GLY A 303 10.88 -1.99 5.08
N GLN A 304 11.83 -1.13 4.72
CA GLN A 304 11.50 0.23 4.27
C GLN A 304 11.15 0.33 2.77
N GLN A 305 11.19 -0.77 2.01
CA GLN A 305 10.89 -0.71 0.58
C GLN A 305 9.38 -0.60 0.34
N GLY A 306 8.95 0.48 -0.30
CA GLY A 306 7.53 0.72 -0.60
C GLY A 306 6.68 0.92 0.64
N LEU A 307 7.23 1.55 1.69
CA LEU A 307 6.58 1.76 2.97
C LEU A 307 5.30 2.59 2.86
N TYR A 308 5.33 3.67 2.09
CA TYR A 308 4.18 4.56 1.96
C TYR A 308 3.08 3.99 1.06
N TYR A 309 3.45 3.24 0.02
CA TYR A 309 2.51 2.45 -0.74
C TYR A 309 1.86 1.36 0.14
N PHE A 310 2.63 0.75 1.04
CA PHE A 310 2.09 -0.19 2.01
C PHE A 310 1.08 0.48 2.95
N TYR A 311 1.36 1.65 3.49
CA TYR A 311 0.38 2.42 4.30
C TYR A 311 -0.91 2.69 3.53
N PHE A 312 -0.79 3.15 2.27
CA PHE A 312 -1.93 3.39 1.39
C PHE A 312 -2.77 2.11 1.15
N THR A 313 -2.12 0.97 0.96
CA THR A 313 -2.83 -0.31 0.78
C THR A 313 -3.43 -0.81 2.09
N MET A 314 -2.73 -0.65 3.20
CA MET A 314 -3.16 -1.02 4.55
C MET A 314 -4.46 -0.32 4.93
N VAL A 315 -4.52 1.02 4.84
CA VAL A 315 -5.73 1.76 5.23
C VAL A 315 -6.94 1.39 4.39
N ARG A 316 -6.77 1.23 3.09
CA ARG A 316 -7.86 0.84 2.18
C ARG A 316 -8.43 -0.55 2.50
N THR A 317 -7.57 -1.46 2.95
CA THR A 317 -7.97 -2.81 3.33
C THR A 317 -8.64 -2.82 4.70
N LEU A 318 -8.05 -2.15 5.70
CA LEU A 318 -8.57 -2.14 7.06
C LEU A 318 -9.83 -1.28 7.23
N GLU A 319 -9.95 -0.19 6.47
CA GLU A 319 -11.19 0.60 6.41
C GLU A 319 -12.35 -0.24 5.82
N LEU A 320 -12.07 -1.03 4.77
CA LEU A 320 -13.04 -1.98 4.19
C LEU A 320 -13.37 -3.12 5.18
N TRP A 321 -12.37 -3.57 5.95
CA TRP A 321 -12.60 -4.51 7.05
C TRP A 321 -13.50 -3.93 8.15
N GLY A 322 -13.37 -2.64 8.43
CA GLY A 322 -14.31 -1.88 9.25
C GLY A 322 -14.12 -2.00 10.77
N ASP A 323 -13.09 -2.69 11.27
CA ASP A 323 -12.71 -2.71 12.68
C ASP A 323 -11.55 -1.73 12.91
N PRO A 324 -11.66 -0.78 13.88
CA PRO A 324 -10.58 0.14 14.19
C PRO A 324 -9.40 -0.53 14.92
N THR A 325 -9.55 -1.80 15.30
CA THR A 325 -8.56 -2.54 16.06
C THR A 325 -8.03 -3.77 15.31
N ILE A 326 -6.78 -4.12 15.60
CA ILE A 326 -6.14 -5.37 15.18
C ILE A 326 -5.66 -6.11 16.43
N LYS A 327 -5.90 -7.42 16.48
CA LYS A 327 -5.41 -8.31 17.52
C LYS A 327 -4.16 -9.03 17.04
N GLN A 328 -3.02 -8.76 17.68
CA GLN A 328 -1.75 -9.45 17.44
C GLN A 328 -1.37 -10.24 18.69
N GLY A 329 -1.61 -11.55 18.68
CA GLY A 329 -1.51 -12.37 19.87
C GLY A 329 -2.46 -11.86 20.99
N ALA A 330 -1.90 -11.52 22.14
CA ALA A 330 -2.65 -10.94 23.26
C ALA A 330 -2.80 -9.41 23.17
N ALA A 331 -2.06 -8.75 22.30
CA ALA A 331 -2.08 -7.29 22.14
C ALA A 331 -3.25 -6.85 21.26
N VAL A 332 -3.86 -5.72 21.63
CA VAL A 332 -4.88 -5.04 20.81
C VAL A 332 -4.34 -3.68 20.41
N HIS A 333 -4.31 -3.43 19.12
CA HIS A 333 -3.78 -2.21 18.52
C HIS A 333 -4.91 -1.39 17.89
N ASN A 334 -5.01 -0.10 18.22
CA ASN A 334 -5.76 0.84 17.40
C ASN A 334 -4.89 1.23 16.21
N TRP A 335 -5.12 0.55 15.09
CA TRP A 335 -4.28 0.73 13.90
C TRP A 335 -4.39 2.14 13.29
N ALA A 336 -5.57 2.75 13.38
CA ALA A 336 -5.79 4.08 12.81
C ALA A 336 -5.00 5.16 13.58
N GLU A 337 -5.01 5.09 14.92
CA GLU A 337 -4.27 6.00 15.77
C GLU A 337 -2.75 5.81 15.60
N GLN A 338 -2.28 4.56 15.65
CA GLN A 338 -0.85 4.24 15.52
C GLN A 338 -0.30 4.65 14.16
N LEU A 339 -1.05 4.38 13.08
CA LEU A 339 -0.62 4.74 11.73
C LEU A 339 -0.65 6.25 11.50
N ALA A 340 -1.68 6.97 11.98
CA ALA A 340 -1.73 8.42 11.90
C ALA A 340 -0.53 9.06 12.62
N ALA A 341 -0.24 8.63 13.86
CA ALA A 341 0.91 9.11 14.62
C ALA A 341 2.24 8.83 13.88
N GLN A 342 2.39 7.62 13.31
CA GLN A 342 3.58 7.25 12.53
C GLN A 342 3.75 8.13 11.30
N ILE A 343 2.71 8.32 10.49
CA ILE A 343 2.76 9.17 9.28
C ILE A 343 3.12 10.60 9.66
N ILE A 344 2.46 11.18 10.66
CA ILE A 344 2.70 12.56 11.11
C ILE A 344 4.15 12.73 11.58
N SER A 345 4.70 11.76 12.34
CA SER A 345 6.07 11.80 12.81
C SER A 345 7.13 11.84 11.70
N LEU A 346 6.77 11.36 10.51
CA LEU A 346 7.64 11.32 9.33
C LEU A 346 7.46 12.53 8.40
N GLN A 347 6.53 13.45 8.69
CA GLN A 347 6.30 14.64 7.87
C GLN A 347 7.49 15.59 7.93
N LYS A 348 7.94 16.05 6.77
CA LYS A 348 9.00 17.05 6.66
C LYS A 348 8.49 18.45 6.98
N LYS A 349 9.41 19.37 7.26
CA LYS A 349 9.10 20.78 7.56
C LYS A 349 8.35 21.52 6.42
N ASP A 350 8.55 21.08 5.18
CA ASP A 350 7.85 21.61 4.01
C ASP A 350 6.44 21.02 3.78
N GLY A 351 6.00 20.14 4.68
CA GLY A 351 4.72 19.47 4.62
C GLY A 351 4.70 18.18 3.78
N SER A 352 5.81 17.82 3.14
CA SER A 352 5.91 16.63 2.28
C SER A 352 6.40 15.38 3.03
N TRP A 353 6.36 14.24 2.34
CA TRP A 353 7.04 13.00 2.71
C TRP A 353 7.82 12.45 1.54
N THR A 354 8.88 11.72 1.82
CA THR A 354 9.62 10.91 0.85
C THR A 354 10.21 9.70 1.55
N ASN A 355 10.47 8.64 0.80
CA ASN A 355 11.21 7.49 1.29
C ASN A 355 12.65 7.53 0.73
N PRO A 356 13.69 7.48 1.58
CA PRO A 356 15.06 7.39 1.09
C PRO A 356 15.36 6.06 0.35
N LYS A 357 14.54 5.02 0.56
CA LYS A 357 14.55 3.80 -0.24
C LYS A 357 13.65 3.98 -1.46
N ASP A 358 14.23 4.53 -2.56
CA ASP A 358 13.51 4.88 -3.81
C ASP A 358 13.06 3.66 -4.62
N LYS A 359 12.48 2.67 -3.95
CA LYS A 359 11.78 1.58 -4.65
C LYS A 359 10.36 2.04 -4.98
N TRP A 360 9.95 1.79 -6.22
CA TRP A 360 8.62 2.19 -6.71
C TRP A 360 8.34 3.70 -6.64
N TRP A 361 9.41 4.50 -6.84
CA TRP A 361 9.36 5.96 -6.97
C TRP A 361 8.97 6.70 -5.67
N GLU A 362 9.17 6.10 -4.53
CA GLU A 362 8.87 6.75 -3.25
C GLU A 362 9.85 7.88 -2.86
N SER A 363 10.82 8.21 -3.72
CA SER A 363 11.57 9.47 -3.65
C SER A 363 10.77 10.66 -4.19
N ASP A 364 9.68 10.44 -4.96
CA ASP A 364 8.80 11.51 -5.44
C ASP A 364 7.92 12.05 -4.32
N PRO A 365 8.11 13.31 -3.88
CA PRO A 365 7.37 13.84 -2.74
C PRO A 365 5.88 14.04 -3.01
N ALA A 366 5.46 14.29 -4.26
CA ALA A 366 4.04 14.43 -4.58
C ALA A 366 3.33 13.07 -4.50
N LEU A 367 3.97 12.00 -4.99
CA LEU A 367 3.48 10.63 -4.87
C LEU A 367 3.28 10.23 -3.41
N VAL A 368 4.34 10.39 -2.62
CA VAL A 368 4.31 9.96 -1.21
C VAL A 368 3.35 10.80 -0.39
N SER A 369 3.28 12.12 -0.63
CA SER A 369 2.31 12.97 0.05
C SER A 369 0.86 12.60 -0.28
N ALA A 370 0.58 12.17 -1.52
CA ALA A 370 -0.75 11.66 -1.87
C ALA A 370 -1.11 10.40 -1.07
N TYR A 371 -0.19 9.44 -0.94
CA TYR A 371 -0.38 8.25 -0.10
C TYR A 371 -0.64 8.62 1.36
N CYS A 372 0.15 9.56 1.92
CA CYS A 372 0.02 10.00 3.31
C CYS A 372 -1.31 10.73 3.56
N ILE A 373 -1.70 11.69 2.71
CA ILE A 373 -2.99 12.38 2.85
C ILE A 373 -4.16 11.41 2.80
N PHE A 374 -4.16 10.48 1.82
CA PHE A 374 -5.19 9.46 1.72
C PHE A 374 -5.25 8.61 2.99
N SER A 375 -4.08 8.18 3.49
CA SER A 375 -3.99 7.37 4.71
C SER A 375 -4.47 8.11 5.95
N LEU A 376 -4.10 9.38 6.11
CA LEU A 376 -4.55 10.22 7.22
C LEU A 376 -6.07 10.46 7.18
N ASN A 377 -6.65 10.69 5.99
CA ASN A 377 -8.10 10.79 5.83
C ASN A 377 -8.82 9.49 6.25
N SER A 378 -8.28 8.32 5.86
CA SER A 378 -8.84 7.03 6.26
C SER A 378 -8.74 6.81 7.77
N CYS A 379 -7.58 7.14 8.37
CA CYS A 379 -7.41 7.07 9.82
C CYS A 379 -8.41 7.98 10.55
N GLN A 380 -8.60 9.22 10.08
CA GLN A 380 -9.57 10.16 10.67
C GLN A 380 -10.98 9.57 10.67
N ARG A 381 -11.46 9.04 9.54
CA ARG A 381 -12.78 8.40 9.46
C ARG A 381 -12.94 7.20 10.39
N MET A 382 -11.88 6.43 10.61
CA MET A 382 -11.92 5.28 11.52
C MET A 382 -11.87 5.68 12.99
N LEU A 383 -11.25 6.80 13.33
CA LEU A 383 -11.20 7.36 14.69
C LEU A 383 -12.50 8.09 15.09
N GLU A 384 -13.32 8.46 14.10
CA GLU A 384 -14.62 9.12 14.30
C GLU A 384 -15.80 8.13 14.42
N LYS A 385 -15.60 6.84 14.13
CA LYS A 385 -16.57 5.76 14.30
C LYS A 385 -16.65 5.28 15.75
#